data_a3137a8587e946995a45627cdee63294
#
_entry.id   a3137a8587e946995a45627cdee63294
#
_cell.length_a   1.000
_cell.length_b   1.000
_cell.length_c   1.000
_cell.angle_alpha   90.00
_cell.angle_beta   90.00
_cell.angle_gamma   90.00
#
_symmetry.space_group_name_H-M   'P 1'
#
loop_
_entity.id
_entity.type
_entity.pdbx_description
1 polymer ?
#
loop_
_entity_poly.entity_id
_entity_poly.type
_entity_poly.pdbx_seq_one_letter_code
_entity_poly.pdbx_strand_id
1 'polypeptide(L)'
;MMSIMMERAREVQAFAGKQLSPDAARDYTDVEQWKLVQTHLSQALAELEKAEGGSPEEEGELVLAILMGYCVTVRNGRNVQRALQRAERVLPHLTDAVLKCKLAVYCYVEFPGEELASMIESLLNEVKAQGRGEEIRQVEMQFRMLASV
;
A
#
# COMPACT_ATOMS: atom_id res chain seq x y z
N MET A 1 0.38 -6.40 -22.01
CA MET A 1 -0.07 -4.99 -22.03
C MET A 1 -0.65 -4.63 -20.68
N MET A 2 -0.14 -3.59 -20.07
CA MET A 2 -0.62 -3.13 -18.75
C MET A 2 -1.90 -2.34 -18.94
N SER A 3 -2.92 -2.63 -18.13
CA SER A 3 -4.19 -1.90 -18.18
C SER A 3 -4.01 -0.47 -17.67
N ILE A 4 -4.93 0.42 -18.05
CA ILE A 4 -4.97 1.80 -17.56
C ILE A 4 -5.09 1.83 -16.03
N MET A 5 -5.86 0.89 -15.47
CA MET A 5 -6.03 0.78 -14.02
C MET A 5 -4.73 0.40 -13.31
N MET A 6 -3.89 -0.44 -13.93
CA MET A 6 -2.59 -0.80 -13.36
C MET A 6 -1.63 0.39 -13.36
N GLU A 7 -1.63 1.17 -14.44
CA GLU A 7 -0.84 2.41 -14.50
C GLU A 7 -1.29 3.38 -13.41
N ARG A 8 -2.60 3.53 -13.24
CA ARG A 8 -3.17 4.41 -12.22
C ARG A 8 -2.83 3.92 -10.81
N ALA A 9 -2.90 2.61 -10.58
CA ALA A 9 -2.51 2.03 -9.30
C ALA A 9 -1.06 2.34 -8.96
N ARG A 10 -0.15 2.23 -9.93
CA ARG A 10 1.26 2.54 -9.73
C ARG A 10 1.51 4.02 -9.50
N GLU A 11 0.75 4.90 -10.16
CA GLU A 11 0.81 6.34 -9.92
C GLU A 11 0.40 6.68 -8.49
N VAL A 12 -0.68 6.07 -8.00
CA VAL A 12 -1.14 6.27 -6.61
C VAL A 12 -0.09 5.75 -5.63
N GLN A 13 0.48 4.57 -5.88
CA GLN A 13 1.54 4.02 -5.03
C GLN A 13 2.76 4.95 -4.98
N ALA A 14 3.19 5.45 -6.12
CA ALA A 14 4.34 6.34 -6.20
C ALA A 14 4.08 7.65 -5.46
N PHE A 15 2.91 8.23 -5.64
CA PHE A 15 2.53 9.47 -4.96
C PHE A 15 2.44 9.26 -3.45
N ALA A 16 1.70 8.23 -3.01
CA ALA A 16 1.53 7.93 -1.60
C ALA A 16 2.87 7.58 -0.94
N GLY A 17 3.71 6.80 -1.63
CA GLY A 17 5.03 6.43 -1.14
C GLY A 17 5.91 7.65 -0.89
N LYS A 18 5.83 8.65 -1.76
CA LYS A 18 6.54 9.93 -1.57
C LYS A 18 6.06 10.65 -0.32
N GLN A 19 4.74 10.72 -0.12
CA GLN A 19 4.16 11.40 1.04
C GLN A 19 4.47 10.69 2.35
N LEU A 20 4.60 9.36 2.32
CA LEU A 20 4.88 8.55 3.49
C LEU A 20 6.38 8.42 3.79
N SER A 21 7.24 8.89 2.89
CA SER A 21 8.69 8.84 3.09
C SER A 21 9.10 9.74 4.27
N PRO A 22 10.00 9.28 5.14
CA PRO A 22 10.52 10.12 6.24
C PRO A 22 11.20 11.39 5.75
N ASP A 23 11.72 11.38 4.52
CA ASP A 23 12.42 12.51 3.92
C ASP A 23 11.49 13.45 3.17
N ALA A 24 10.17 13.19 3.16
CA ALA A 24 9.22 14.02 2.45
C ALA A 24 9.11 15.39 3.12
N ALA A 25 9.41 16.43 2.35
CA ALA A 25 9.14 17.80 2.76
C ALA A 25 7.62 17.99 2.76
N ARG A 26 7.03 18.10 3.94
CA ARG A 26 5.60 18.33 4.10
C ARG A 26 5.37 19.82 4.27
N ASP A 27 5.09 20.49 3.16
CA ASP A 27 4.74 21.89 3.19
C ASP A 27 3.21 22.02 3.24
N TYR A 28 2.71 22.33 4.41
CA TYR A 28 1.27 22.51 4.62
C TYR A 28 0.83 23.98 4.51
N THR A 29 1.71 24.85 4.01
CA THR A 29 1.40 26.28 3.92
C THR A 29 0.44 26.60 2.78
N ASP A 30 0.37 25.75 1.75
CA ASP A 30 -0.57 25.93 0.64
C ASP A 30 -1.77 25.00 0.77
N VAL A 31 -2.80 25.48 1.47
CA VAL A 31 -4.06 24.77 1.71
C VAL A 31 -4.80 24.47 0.41
N GLU A 32 -4.74 25.39 -0.56
CA GLU A 32 -5.43 25.22 -1.85
C GLU A 32 -4.83 24.07 -2.66
N GLN A 33 -3.51 24.00 -2.72
CA GLN A 33 -2.82 22.92 -3.41
C GLN A 33 -3.07 21.59 -2.71
N TRP A 34 -3.07 21.57 -1.39
CA TRP A 34 -3.38 20.38 -0.61
C TRP A 34 -4.79 19.85 -0.94
N LYS A 35 -5.78 20.74 -1.03
CA LYS A 35 -7.15 20.37 -1.39
C LYS A 35 -7.23 19.77 -2.78
N LEU A 36 -6.53 20.37 -3.75
CA LEU A 36 -6.48 19.84 -5.13
C LEU A 36 -5.91 18.42 -5.16
N VAL A 37 -4.80 18.20 -4.47
CA VAL A 37 -4.17 16.89 -4.39
C VAL A 37 -5.12 15.88 -3.75
N GLN A 38 -5.81 16.24 -2.66
CA GLN A 38 -6.75 15.36 -2.00
C GLN A 38 -7.94 15.01 -2.92
N THR A 39 -8.43 15.98 -3.68
CA THR A 39 -9.53 15.74 -4.63
C THR A 39 -9.11 14.75 -5.72
N HIS A 40 -7.94 14.95 -6.32
CA HIS A 40 -7.41 14.06 -7.36
C HIS A 40 -7.20 12.65 -6.83
N LEU A 41 -6.64 12.53 -5.65
CA LEU A 41 -6.35 11.23 -5.05
C LEU A 41 -7.65 10.51 -4.70
N SER A 42 -8.63 11.22 -4.16
CA SER A 42 -9.94 10.63 -3.84
C SER A 42 -10.64 10.10 -5.08
N GLN A 43 -10.56 10.82 -6.20
CA GLN A 43 -11.13 10.37 -7.47
C GLN A 43 -10.41 9.12 -7.99
N ALA A 44 -9.09 9.12 -7.92
CA ALA A 44 -8.29 7.95 -8.34
C ALA A 44 -8.63 6.73 -7.49
N LEU A 45 -8.74 6.88 -6.18
CA LEU A 45 -9.10 5.80 -5.27
C LEU A 45 -10.50 5.25 -5.58
N ALA A 46 -11.47 6.12 -5.85
CA ALA A 46 -12.83 5.70 -6.21
C ALA A 46 -12.82 4.83 -7.47
N GLU A 47 -12.00 5.16 -8.44
CA GLU A 47 -11.85 4.36 -9.67
C GLU A 47 -11.18 3.03 -9.40
N LEU A 48 -10.12 3.01 -8.59
CA LEU A 48 -9.40 1.78 -8.24
C LEU A 48 -10.29 0.83 -7.44
N GLU A 49 -11.15 1.36 -6.57
CA GLU A 49 -12.07 0.55 -5.77
C GLU A 49 -13.09 -0.21 -6.64
N LYS A 50 -13.43 0.33 -7.79
CA LYS A 50 -14.36 -0.31 -8.74
C LYS A 50 -13.66 -1.31 -9.65
N ALA A 51 -12.33 -1.24 -9.76
CA ALA A 51 -11.56 -2.11 -10.62
C ALA A 51 -11.32 -3.46 -9.97
N GLU A 52 -11.25 -4.51 -10.80
CA GLU A 52 -10.86 -5.84 -10.36
C GLU A 52 -9.61 -6.24 -11.11
N GLY A 53 -8.67 -6.88 -10.41
CA GLY A 53 -7.46 -7.39 -11.03
C GLY A 53 -7.73 -8.63 -11.86
N GLY A 54 -7.11 -8.74 -13.04
CA GLY A 54 -7.22 -9.89 -13.89
C GLY A 54 -6.38 -11.09 -13.44
N SER A 55 -5.50 -10.87 -12.46
CA SER A 55 -4.64 -11.89 -11.86
C SER A 55 -4.43 -11.56 -10.39
N PRO A 56 -3.94 -12.50 -9.57
CA PRO A 56 -3.61 -12.18 -8.17
C PRO A 56 -2.63 -11.02 -8.05
N GLU A 57 -1.60 -10.97 -8.90
CA GLU A 57 -0.60 -9.89 -8.84
C GLU A 57 -1.23 -8.54 -9.17
N GLU A 58 -2.10 -8.47 -10.18
CA GLU A 58 -2.81 -7.24 -10.51
C GLU A 58 -3.73 -6.81 -9.36
N GLU A 59 -4.47 -7.75 -8.79
CA GLU A 59 -5.34 -7.46 -7.64
C GLU A 59 -4.53 -6.95 -6.46
N GLY A 60 -3.38 -7.58 -6.19
CA GLY A 60 -2.47 -7.14 -5.14
C GLY A 60 -1.99 -5.69 -5.33
N GLU A 61 -1.64 -5.34 -6.56
CA GLU A 61 -1.21 -3.98 -6.91
C GLU A 61 -2.33 -2.96 -6.70
N LEU A 62 -3.55 -3.29 -7.11
CA LEU A 62 -4.72 -2.43 -6.93
C LEU A 62 -5.01 -2.20 -5.45
N VAL A 63 -5.04 -3.26 -4.67
CA VAL A 63 -5.36 -3.17 -3.25
C VAL A 63 -4.26 -2.43 -2.48
N LEU A 64 -3.00 -2.67 -2.83
CA LEU A 64 -1.87 -1.95 -2.23
C LEU A 64 -2.01 -0.44 -2.48
N ALA A 65 -2.34 -0.06 -3.72
CA ALA A 65 -2.56 1.35 -4.06
C ALA A 65 -3.68 1.97 -3.22
N ILE A 66 -4.79 1.25 -3.05
CA ILE A 66 -5.93 1.74 -2.27
C ILE A 66 -5.52 1.95 -0.81
N LEU A 67 -4.86 0.97 -0.20
CA LEU A 67 -4.42 1.07 1.19
C LEU A 67 -3.41 2.19 1.40
N MET A 68 -2.42 2.30 0.51
CA MET A 68 -1.44 3.39 0.55
C MET A 68 -2.12 4.75 0.39
N GLY A 69 -3.05 4.85 -0.55
CA GLY A 69 -3.80 6.08 -0.79
C GLY A 69 -4.56 6.55 0.44
N TYR A 70 -5.20 5.64 1.15
CA TYR A 70 -5.94 5.99 2.38
C TYR A 70 -5.03 6.35 3.55
N CYS A 71 -3.74 6.09 3.47
CA CYS A 71 -2.79 6.58 4.47
C CYS A 71 -2.50 8.08 4.30
N VAL A 72 -2.78 8.65 3.13
CA VAL A 72 -2.44 10.05 2.81
C VAL A 72 -3.66 10.90 2.42
N THR A 73 -4.87 10.34 2.48
CA THR A 73 -6.12 11.08 2.23
C THR A 73 -7.02 11.02 3.45
N VAL A 74 -8.15 11.74 3.33
CA VAL A 74 -9.25 11.61 4.30
C VAL A 74 -9.78 10.17 4.24
N ARG A 75 -9.77 9.49 5.39
CA ARG A 75 -10.12 8.08 5.48
C ARG A 75 -11.63 7.88 5.44
N ASN A 76 -12.04 6.83 4.72
CA ASN A 76 -13.36 6.25 4.81
C ASN A 76 -13.20 4.84 5.37
N GLY A 77 -13.58 4.63 6.63
CA GLY A 77 -13.36 3.35 7.32
C GLY A 77 -14.01 2.16 6.63
N ARG A 78 -15.16 2.37 5.99
CA ARG A 78 -15.85 1.32 5.24
C ARG A 78 -15.06 0.90 4.01
N ASN A 79 -14.50 1.86 3.28
CA ASN A 79 -13.70 1.59 2.10
C ASN A 79 -12.37 0.94 2.46
N VAL A 80 -11.74 1.37 3.55
CA VAL A 80 -10.52 0.73 4.07
C VAL A 80 -10.81 -0.73 4.43
N GLN A 81 -11.93 -1.00 5.08
CA GLN A 81 -12.29 -2.37 5.47
C GLN A 81 -12.51 -3.26 4.25
N ARG A 82 -13.17 -2.74 3.20
CA ARG A 82 -13.32 -3.48 1.94
C ARG A 82 -11.97 -3.81 1.31
N ALA A 83 -11.05 -2.85 1.32
CA ALA A 83 -9.71 -3.07 0.79
C ALA A 83 -8.97 -4.14 1.59
N LEU A 84 -9.10 -4.13 2.93
CA LEU A 84 -8.50 -5.16 3.77
C LEU A 84 -9.05 -6.54 3.47
N GLN A 85 -10.36 -6.66 3.23
CA GLN A 85 -10.98 -7.92 2.84
C GLN A 85 -10.44 -8.43 1.51
N ARG A 86 -10.25 -7.53 0.54
CA ARG A 86 -9.63 -7.87 -0.75
C ARG A 86 -8.19 -8.34 -0.55
N ALA A 87 -7.45 -7.65 0.32
CA ALA A 87 -6.06 -8.02 0.64
C ALA A 87 -5.99 -9.42 1.24
N GLU A 88 -6.84 -9.74 2.21
CA GLU A 88 -6.89 -11.08 2.82
C GLU A 88 -7.12 -12.17 1.79
N ARG A 89 -7.98 -11.91 0.82
CA ARG A 89 -8.29 -12.90 -0.21
C ARG A 89 -7.15 -13.12 -1.17
N VAL A 90 -6.38 -12.07 -1.49
CA VAL A 90 -5.35 -12.15 -2.51
C VAL A 90 -3.98 -12.54 -1.95
N LEU A 91 -3.69 -12.20 -0.69
CA LEU A 91 -2.37 -12.46 -0.09
C LEU A 91 -1.85 -13.87 -0.27
N PRO A 92 -2.66 -14.94 -0.01
CA PRO A 92 -2.17 -16.30 -0.16
C PRO A 92 -1.82 -16.68 -1.60
N HIS A 93 -2.32 -15.94 -2.57
CA HIS A 93 -2.14 -16.24 -3.99
C HIS A 93 -1.02 -15.43 -4.64
N LEU A 94 -0.43 -14.49 -3.91
CA LEU A 94 0.68 -13.68 -4.41
C LEU A 94 1.96 -14.50 -4.44
N THR A 95 2.68 -14.43 -5.56
CA THR A 95 3.96 -15.12 -5.74
C THR A 95 5.16 -14.17 -5.63
N ASP A 96 4.96 -12.88 -5.93
CA ASP A 96 6.02 -11.88 -5.78
C ASP A 96 6.17 -11.52 -4.31
N ALA A 97 7.31 -11.91 -3.72
CA ALA A 97 7.58 -11.68 -2.31
C ALA A 97 7.59 -10.20 -1.94
N VAL A 98 8.06 -9.32 -2.82
CA VAL A 98 8.08 -7.87 -2.58
C VAL A 98 6.66 -7.32 -2.47
N LEU A 99 5.80 -7.62 -3.44
CA LEU A 99 4.41 -7.18 -3.43
C LEU A 99 3.68 -7.73 -2.22
N LYS A 100 3.86 -9.01 -1.94
CA LYS A 100 3.23 -9.68 -0.79
C LYS A 100 3.66 -9.03 0.51
N CYS A 101 4.95 -8.73 0.66
CA CYS A 101 5.50 -8.07 1.85
C CYS A 101 4.90 -6.68 2.04
N LYS A 102 4.89 -5.87 0.99
CA LYS A 102 4.31 -4.52 1.03
C LYS A 102 2.84 -4.56 1.43
N LEU A 103 2.08 -5.44 0.81
CA LEU A 103 0.64 -5.55 1.11
C LEU A 103 0.42 -6.01 2.55
N ALA A 104 1.19 -6.99 3.02
CA ALA A 104 1.10 -7.47 4.39
C ALA A 104 1.40 -6.35 5.41
N VAL A 105 2.40 -5.51 5.14
CA VAL A 105 2.74 -4.39 6.03
C VAL A 105 1.58 -3.39 6.10
N TYR A 106 0.95 -3.05 4.98
CA TYR A 106 -0.18 -2.13 5.00
C TYR A 106 -1.41 -2.73 5.67
N CYS A 107 -1.59 -4.04 5.60
CA CYS A 107 -2.61 -4.72 6.43
C CYS A 107 -2.28 -4.62 7.91
N TYR A 108 -1.03 -4.78 8.28
CA TYR A 108 -0.57 -4.66 9.67
C TYR A 108 -0.78 -3.25 10.23
N VAL A 109 -0.59 -2.24 9.41
CA VAL A 109 -0.86 -0.84 9.79
C VAL A 109 -2.31 -0.68 10.27
N GLU A 110 -3.24 -1.35 9.59
CA GLU A 110 -4.67 -1.25 9.91
C GLU A 110 -5.09 -2.23 11.00
N PHE A 111 -4.54 -3.44 10.99
CA PHE A 111 -4.90 -4.52 11.90
C PHE A 111 -3.64 -5.24 12.40
N PRO A 112 -2.93 -4.67 13.39
CA PRO A 112 -1.75 -5.32 13.95
C PRO A 112 -2.11 -6.67 14.60
N GLY A 113 -1.27 -7.68 14.40
CA GLY A 113 -1.45 -8.98 15.00
C GLY A 113 -0.19 -9.84 14.87
N GLU A 114 -0.03 -10.81 15.76
CA GLU A 114 1.17 -11.64 15.82
C GLU A 114 1.35 -12.53 14.58
N GLU A 115 0.27 -13.08 14.06
CA GLU A 115 0.33 -13.93 12.86
C GLU A 115 0.82 -13.14 11.65
N LEU A 116 0.29 -11.93 11.48
CA LEU A 116 0.68 -11.07 10.37
C LEU A 116 2.10 -10.58 10.56
N ALA A 117 2.51 -10.24 11.79
CA ALA A 117 3.87 -9.85 12.10
C ALA A 117 4.86 -10.99 11.76
N SER A 118 4.53 -12.23 12.10
CA SER A 118 5.37 -13.39 11.76
C SER A 118 5.48 -13.59 10.26
N MET A 119 4.37 -13.41 9.54
CA MET A 119 4.36 -13.48 8.07
C MET A 119 5.29 -12.42 7.48
N ILE A 120 5.21 -11.18 7.99
CA ILE A 120 6.04 -10.07 7.51
C ILE A 120 7.52 -10.35 7.76
N GLU A 121 7.89 -10.85 8.95
CA GLU A 121 9.28 -11.21 9.26
C GLU A 121 9.81 -12.24 8.26
N SER A 122 9.04 -13.27 7.97
CA SER A 122 9.42 -14.30 6.98
C SER A 122 9.59 -13.71 5.59
N LEU A 123 8.68 -12.82 5.18
CA LEU A 123 8.74 -12.17 3.88
C LEU A 123 9.94 -11.22 3.77
N LEU A 124 10.24 -10.48 4.83
CA LEU A 124 11.42 -9.61 4.86
C LEU A 124 12.69 -10.42 4.64
N ASN A 125 12.82 -11.55 5.32
CA ASN A 125 13.97 -12.44 5.18
C ASN A 125 14.07 -13.01 3.76
N GLU A 126 12.93 -13.43 3.20
CA GLU A 126 12.87 -13.97 1.85
C GLU A 126 13.29 -12.94 0.80
N VAL A 127 12.77 -11.71 0.90
CA VAL A 127 13.10 -10.62 -0.04
C VAL A 127 14.59 -10.28 0.04
N LYS A 128 15.15 -10.21 1.25
CA LYS A 128 16.58 -9.94 1.44
C LYS A 128 17.45 -11.08 0.88
N ALA A 129 17.01 -12.32 1.06
CA ALA A 129 17.72 -13.47 0.50
C ALA A 129 17.75 -13.45 -1.03
N GLN A 130 16.71 -12.84 -1.65
CA GLN A 130 16.65 -12.66 -3.09
C GLN A 130 17.47 -11.45 -3.59
N GLY A 131 18.11 -10.71 -2.69
CA GLY A 131 18.85 -9.49 -3.04
C GLY A 131 17.95 -8.29 -3.36
N ARG A 132 16.71 -8.30 -2.92
CA ARG A 132 15.72 -7.26 -3.24
C ARG A 132 15.36 -6.38 -2.04
N GLY A 133 16.21 -6.35 -1.02
CA GLY A 133 15.94 -5.60 0.22
C GLY A 133 15.66 -4.11 0.01
N GLU A 134 16.27 -3.48 -1.00
CA GLU A 134 16.03 -2.07 -1.28
C GLU A 134 14.58 -1.78 -1.67
N GLU A 135 13.92 -2.72 -2.33
CA GLU A 135 12.53 -2.54 -2.78
C GLU A 135 11.54 -2.48 -1.64
N ILE A 136 11.90 -3.00 -0.45
CA ILE A 136 11.03 -3.03 0.72
C ILE A 136 11.54 -2.17 1.87
N ARG A 137 12.59 -1.38 1.66
CA ARG A 137 13.23 -0.60 2.72
C ARG A 137 12.24 0.30 3.47
N GLN A 138 11.39 1.00 2.76
CA GLN A 138 10.41 1.91 3.35
C GLN A 138 9.37 1.17 4.20
N VAL A 139 8.82 0.07 3.68
CA VAL A 139 7.81 -0.70 4.42
C VAL A 139 8.43 -1.44 5.61
N GLU A 140 9.69 -1.87 5.50
CA GLU A 140 10.40 -2.45 6.63
C GLU A 140 10.54 -1.43 7.76
N MET A 141 10.91 -0.20 7.46
CA MET A 141 11.01 0.87 8.45
C MET A 141 9.66 1.11 9.13
N GLN A 142 8.58 1.19 8.35
CA GLN A 142 7.24 1.37 8.89
C GLN A 142 6.85 0.22 9.82
N PHE A 143 7.11 -1.01 9.40
CA PHE A 143 6.81 -2.19 10.21
C PHE A 143 7.59 -2.18 11.52
N ARG A 144 8.89 -1.89 11.49
CA ARG A 144 9.73 -1.86 12.70
C ARG A 144 9.26 -0.80 13.67
N MET A 145 8.88 0.37 13.18
CA MET A 145 8.36 1.44 14.04
C MET A 145 7.06 1.02 14.73
N LEU A 146 6.14 0.39 14.01
CA LEU A 146 4.88 -0.06 14.57
C LEU A 146 5.06 -1.24 15.54
N ALA A 147 5.93 -2.17 15.21
CA ALA A 147 6.16 -3.36 16.02
C ALA A 147 6.91 -3.07 17.33
N SER A 148 7.59 -1.92 17.43
CA SER A 148 8.34 -1.54 18.62
C SER A 148 7.48 -0.82 19.68
N VAL A 149 6.24 -0.53 19.39
CA VAL A 149 5.33 0.18 20.32
C VAL A 149 4.69 -0.79 21.30
#